data_650fc1eb1da29339eea4313e8bea4d3d
#
_entry.id   650fc1eb1da29339eea4313e8bea4d3d
#
_cell.length_a   1.000
_cell.length_b   1.000
_cell.length_c   1.000
_cell.angle_alpha   90.00
_cell.angle_beta   90.00
_cell.angle_gamma   90.00
#
_symmetry.space_group_name_H-M   'P 1'
#
loop_
_entity.id
_entity.type
_entity.pdbx_description
1 polymer ?
#
loop_
_entity_poly.entity_id
_entity_poly.type
_entity_poly.pdbx_seq_one_letter_code
_entity_poly.pdbx_strand_id
1 'polypeptide(L)'
;MTQLRHATITGTGSYLPEQVITNFDLEKLVDTSDEWIRQRTGIRERRIAEDDEATSDLCVRAARWAIKNANINPLDIQMILVATVTPDTFFPSTACYVQKGIGAKHASAMDISAACAGFLYGLDIADGLIRSGRYDTILVVGGEIFNKIVDWSDRGTCVLFGDGAGAAVVQATDEPKGILASYIGSDGDYADIDLLGIPAGGSRMPVTQKAIDQKLDKIQMNGREVFKLGVRLMPEAAHRVLRQANVSVKDIDLLIPHQANLRIIEAVGDRLGVPREKVYINVDKYGNTSAATVIIALDEAIREGRAKPGDLLLLVTFGAGLTWGSTLLQL
;
A
#
# COMPACT_ATOMS: atom_id res chain seq x y z
N MET A 1 -24.45 15.36 23.96
CA MET A 1 -23.23 14.56 23.76
C MET A 1 -23.24 14.14 22.31
N THR A 2 -22.27 14.58 21.51
CA THR A 2 -22.11 14.09 20.14
C THR A 2 -21.82 12.59 20.22
N GLN A 3 -22.65 11.78 19.57
CA GLN A 3 -22.46 10.34 19.47
C GLN A 3 -21.07 10.07 18.89
N LEU A 4 -20.30 9.20 19.53
CA LEU A 4 -18.96 8.82 19.04
C LEU A 4 -19.16 8.05 17.72
N ARG A 5 -18.70 8.63 16.61
CA ARG A 5 -18.71 7.98 15.31
C ARG A 5 -17.41 7.19 15.12
N HIS A 6 -17.52 6.03 14.56
CA HIS A 6 -16.40 5.17 14.19
C HIS A 6 -16.34 5.02 12.66
N ALA A 7 -15.17 4.70 12.14
CA ALA A 7 -14.97 4.38 10.75
C ALA A 7 -14.70 2.88 10.59
N THR A 8 -15.40 2.22 9.69
CA THR A 8 -15.22 0.80 9.42
C THR A 8 -15.04 0.53 7.94
N ILE A 9 -14.27 -0.49 7.59
CA ILE A 9 -14.14 -0.97 6.21
C ILE A 9 -15.35 -1.88 5.94
N THR A 10 -16.17 -1.49 4.96
CA THR A 10 -17.38 -2.23 4.59
C THR A 10 -17.23 -3.05 3.32
N GLY A 11 -16.20 -2.78 2.53
CA GLY A 11 -15.88 -3.55 1.34
C GLY A 11 -14.45 -3.31 0.89
N THR A 12 -13.80 -4.36 0.43
CA THR A 12 -12.46 -4.34 -0.13
C THR A 12 -12.47 -4.86 -1.56
N GLY A 13 -11.46 -4.51 -2.34
CA GLY A 13 -11.26 -5.05 -3.67
C GLY A 13 -9.83 -4.87 -4.11
N SER A 14 -9.33 -5.77 -4.91
CA SER A 14 -8.00 -5.69 -5.49
C SER A 14 -8.03 -5.97 -6.98
N TYR A 15 -7.04 -5.45 -7.68
CA TYR A 15 -6.76 -5.78 -9.07
C TYR A 15 -5.25 -5.93 -9.27
N LEU A 16 -4.91 -7.02 -9.92
CA LEU A 16 -3.54 -7.38 -10.28
C LEU A 16 -3.53 -7.64 -11.78
N PRO A 17 -2.61 -7.04 -12.54
CA PRO A 17 -2.48 -7.29 -13.97
C PRO A 17 -2.36 -8.78 -14.31
N GLU A 18 -2.81 -9.16 -15.51
CA GLU A 18 -2.79 -10.56 -15.94
C GLU A 18 -1.39 -11.04 -16.30
N GLN A 19 -0.55 -10.14 -16.84
CA GLN A 19 0.81 -10.47 -17.23
C GLN A 19 1.65 -10.79 -15.99
N VAL A 20 2.30 -11.95 -16.04
CA VAL A 20 3.21 -12.44 -14.99
C VAL A 20 4.64 -12.43 -15.50
N ILE A 21 5.55 -11.86 -14.73
CA ILE A 21 6.99 -12.02 -14.91
C ILE A 21 7.53 -12.88 -13.76
N THR A 22 8.09 -14.02 -14.10
CA THR A 22 8.73 -14.94 -13.16
C THR A 22 10.20 -14.57 -12.92
N ASN A 23 10.81 -15.15 -11.90
CA ASN A 23 12.25 -15.00 -11.69
C ASN A 23 13.06 -15.56 -12.86
N PHE A 24 12.61 -16.65 -13.52
CA PHE A 24 13.24 -17.21 -14.72
C PHE A 24 13.21 -16.25 -15.93
N ASP A 25 12.22 -15.36 -16.00
CA ASP A 25 12.19 -14.32 -17.03
C ASP A 25 13.22 -13.23 -16.72
N LEU A 26 13.41 -12.90 -15.43
CA LEU A 26 14.43 -11.93 -15.00
C LEU A 26 15.87 -12.45 -15.22
N GLU A 27 16.10 -13.75 -15.12
CA GLU A 27 17.40 -14.36 -15.45
C GLU A 27 17.86 -14.07 -16.89
N LYS A 28 16.90 -13.81 -17.79
CA LYS A 28 17.18 -13.45 -19.20
C LYS A 28 17.55 -11.97 -19.38
N LEU A 29 17.23 -11.13 -18.39
CA LEU A 29 17.37 -9.67 -18.45
C LEU A 29 18.59 -9.16 -17.67
N VAL A 30 18.86 -9.74 -16.50
CA VAL A 30 19.93 -9.31 -15.61
C VAL A 30 20.68 -10.52 -15.01
N ASP A 31 21.89 -10.27 -14.51
CA ASP A 31 22.71 -11.29 -13.83
C ASP A 31 22.10 -11.65 -12.46
N THR A 32 21.17 -12.59 -12.43
CA THR A 32 20.46 -13.10 -11.26
C THR A 32 20.06 -14.56 -11.41
N SER A 33 19.43 -15.14 -10.38
CA SER A 33 18.80 -16.46 -10.46
C SER A 33 17.54 -16.53 -9.61
N ASP A 34 16.60 -17.45 -9.92
CA ASP A 34 15.41 -17.72 -9.11
C ASP A 34 15.79 -18.00 -7.65
N GLU A 35 16.81 -18.83 -7.45
CA GLU A 35 17.31 -19.16 -6.12
C GLU A 35 17.79 -17.91 -5.37
N TRP A 36 18.59 -17.05 -6.01
CA TRP A 36 19.10 -15.83 -5.41
C TRP A 36 17.97 -14.86 -5.03
N ILE A 37 16.99 -14.65 -5.92
CA ILE A 37 15.85 -13.77 -5.67
C ILE A 37 15.02 -14.30 -4.51
N ARG A 38 14.66 -15.57 -4.53
CA ARG A 38 13.85 -16.20 -3.47
C ARG A 38 14.52 -16.17 -2.10
N GLN A 39 15.81 -16.48 -2.03
CA GLN A 39 16.55 -16.45 -0.76
C GLN A 39 16.61 -15.04 -0.17
N ARG A 40 16.66 -14.01 -1.00
CA ARG A 40 16.79 -12.63 -0.54
C ARG A 40 15.47 -11.90 -0.32
N THR A 41 14.47 -12.25 -1.07
CA THR A 41 13.21 -11.49 -1.12
C THR A 41 11.97 -12.32 -0.82
N GLY A 42 12.01 -13.62 -1.03
CA GLY A 42 10.85 -14.51 -1.02
C GLY A 42 10.01 -14.45 -2.30
N ILE A 43 10.27 -13.50 -3.20
CA ILE A 43 9.47 -13.25 -4.40
C ILE A 43 9.74 -14.34 -5.44
N ARG A 44 8.67 -14.86 -6.06
CA ARG A 44 8.70 -15.86 -7.13
C ARG A 44 8.27 -15.26 -8.46
N GLU A 45 7.27 -14.38 -8.41
CA GLU A 45 6.70 -13.71 -9.57
C GLU A 45 6.18 -12.33 -9.19
N ARG A 46 5.91 -11.51 -10.19
CA ARG A 46 5.27 -10.21 -10.07
C ARG A 46 4.34 -9.97 -11.24
N ARG A 47 3.41 -9.04 -11.04
CA ARG A 47 2.45 -8.63 -12.05
C ARG A 47 2.92 -7.36 -12.72
N ILE A 48 2.70 -7.25 -14.01
CA ILE A 48 3.11 -6.12 -14.84
C ILE A 48 1.92 -5.64 -15.62
N ALA A 49 1.64 -4.35 -15.53
CA ALA A 49 0.58 -3.70 -16.30
C ALA A 49 0.96 -3.61 -17.77
N GLU A 50 -0.02 -3.61 -18.64
CA GLU A 50 0.17 -3.41 -20.08
C GLU A 50 0.71 -2.00 -20.37
N ASP A 51 1.33 -1.84 -21.53
CA ASP A 51 1.99 -0.58 -21.90
C ASP A 51 1.03 0.62 -21.94
N ASP A 52 -0.21 0.40 -22.30
CA ASP A 52 -1.29 1.40 -22.40
C ASP A 52 -2.09 1.60 -21.11
N GLU A 53 -1.85 0.79 -20.08
CA GLU A 53 -2.48 0.96 -18.76
C GLU A 53 -1.81 2.07 -17.96
N ALA A 54 -2.62 2.88 -17.27
CA ALA A 54 -2.22 3.85 -16.27
C ALA A 54 -2.59 3.38 -14.87
N THR A 55 -2.02 4.00 -13.84
CA THR A 55 -2.31 3.64 -12.43
C THR A 55 -3.80 3.75 -12.12
N SER A 56 -4.50 4.74 -12.69
CA SER A 56 -5.94 4.88 -12.49
C SER A 56 -6.74 3.71 -13.06
N ASP A 57 -6.29 3.05 -14.13
CA ASP A 57 -7.01 1.91 -14.71
C ASP A 57 -7.04 0.72 -13.75
N LEU A 58 -5.90 0.45 -13.09
CA LEU A 58 -5.81 -0.56 -12.05
C LEU A 58 -6.69 -0.17 -10.84
N CYS A 59 -6.57 1.09 -10.41
CA CYS A 59 -7.33 1.63 -9.28
C CYS A 59 -8.84 1.56 -9.51
N VAL A 60 -9.33 1.87 -10.72
CA VAL A 60 -10.76 1.77 -11.09
C VAL A 60 -11.27 0.33 -10.97
N ARG A 61 -10.48 -0.65 -11.41
CA ARG A 61 -10.87 -2.07 -11.32
C ARG A 61 -10.94 -2.52 -9.85
N ALA A 62 -9.93 -2.19 -9.03
CA ALA A 62 -9.95 -2.48 -7.61
C ALA A 62 -11.13 -1.77 -6.88
N ALA A 63 -11.34 -0.49 -7.17
CA ALA A 63 -12.42 0.31 -6.59
C ALA A 63 -13.81 -0.26 -6.90
N ARG A 64 -14.05 -0.72 -8.13
CA ARG A 64 -15.32 -1.35 -8.52
C ARG A 64 -15.62 -2.60 -7.69
N TRP A 65 -14.62 -3.42 -7.39
CA TRP A 65 -14.78 -4.57 -6.51
C TRP A 65 -15.08 -4.14 -5.08
N ALA A 66 -14.34 -3.16 -4.53
CA ALA A 66 -14.61 -2.63 -3.19
C ALA A 66 -16.03 -2.09 -3.05
N ILE A 67 -16.49 -1.30 -4.03
CA ILE A 67 -17.85 -0.73 -4.08
C ILE A 67 -18.91 -1.84 -4.14
N LYS A 68 -18.70 -2.85 -5.00
CA LYS A 68 -19.60 -4.02 -5.10
C LYS A 68 -19.66 -4.78 -3.78
N ASN A 69 -18.52 -5.03 -3.14
CA ASN A 69 -18.45 -5.79 -1.88
C ASN A 69 -19.03 -5.00 -0.70
N ALA A 70 -18.92 -3.66 -0.72
CA ALA A 70 -19.61 -2.77 0.24
C ALA A 70 -21.11 -2.64 -0.02
N ASN A 71 -21.60 -3.13 -1.17
CA ASN A 71 -23.00 -3.03 -1.60
C ASN A 71 -23.54 -1.59 -1.59
N ILE A 72 -22.77 -0.63 -2.10
CA ILE A 72 -23.14 0.79 -2.20
C ILE A 72 -23.22 1.26 -3.65
N ASN A 73 -23.87 2.42 -3.85
CA ASN A 73 -23.81 3.11 -5.14
C ASN A 73 -22.54 3.98 -5.20
N PRO A 74 -21.81 4.05 -6.34
CA PRO A 74 -20.71 4.99 -6.50
C PRO A 74 -21.05 6.45 -6.18
N LEU A 75 -22.31 6.87 -6.33
CA LEU A 75 -22.78 8.21 -5.99
C LEU A 75 -22.85 8.49 -4.48
N ASP A 76 -22.80 7.43 -3.64
CA ASP A 76 -22.77 7.58 -2.19
C ASP A 76 -21.36 7.94 -1.67
N ILE A 77 -20.33 7.76 -2.51
CA ILE A 77 -18.96 8.12 -2.18
C ILE A 77 -18.82 9.64 -2.16
N GLN A 78 -18.37 10.19 -1.05
CA GLN A 78 -18.23 11.62 -0.82
C GLN A 78 -16.78 12.09 -1.01
N MET A 79 -15.80 11.17 -0.83
CA MET A 79 -14.38 11.46 -1.03
C MET A 79 -13.63 10.24 -1.56
N ILE A 80 -12.64 10.50 -2.42
CA ILE A 80 -11.71 9.51 -2.95
C ILE A 80 -10.30 9.94 -2.61
N LEU A 81 -9.57 9.06 -1.94
CA LEU A 81 -8.15 9.20 -1.59
C LEU A 81 -7.37 8.14 -2.34
N VAL A 82 -6.48 8.53 -3.24
CA VAL A 82 -5.59 7.59 -3.95
C VAL A 82 -4.17 7.78 -3.44
N ALA A 83 -3.62 6.73 -2.85
CA ALA A 83 -2.23 6.68 -2.44
C ALA A 83 -1.38 6.11 -3.58
N THR A 84 -0.50 6.92 -4.15
CA THR A 84 0.37 6.52 -5.25
C THR A 84 1.64 7.39 -5.32
N VAL A 85 2.73 6.82 -5.82
CA VAL A 85 3.97 7.51 -6.24
C VAL A 85 4.19 7.39 -7.75
N THR A 86 3.28 6.70 -8.44
CA THR A 86 3.25 6.54 -9.90
C THR A 86 1.94 7.08 -10.47
N PRO A 87 1.63 8.39 -10.23
CA PRO A 87 0.38 8.97 -10.72
C PRO A 87 0.34 8.96 -12.25
N ASP A 88 -0.86 8.95 -12.82
CA ASP A 88 -1.07 9.04 -14.27
C ASP A 88 -0.38 10.27 -14.85
N THR A 89 -0.51 11.39 -14.16
CA THR A 89 0.06 12.70 -14.50
C THR A 89 0.33 13.50 -13.22
N PHE A 90 1.15 14.56 -13.28
CA PHE A 90 1.30 15.47 -12.12
C PHE A 90 -0.03 16.14 -11.75
N PHE A 91 -0.83 16.49 -12.73
CA PHE A 91 -2.21 16.98 -12.61
C PHE A 91 -2.93 16.77 -13.96
N PRO A 92 -4.23 16.41 -13.98
CA PRO A 92 -5.09 16.12 -12.82
C PRO A 92 -4.56 14.96 -11.97
N SER A 93 -5.01 14.86 -10.70
CA SER A 93 -4.66 13.75 -9.82
C SER A 93 -5.22 12.42 -10.34
N THR A 94 -4.54 11.31 -10.04
CA THR A 94 -5.02 9.95 -10.32
C THR A 94 -6.42 9.72 -9.75
N ALA A 95 -6.70 10.28 -8.56
CA ALA A 95 -8.02 10.21 -7.94
C ALA A 95 -9.15 10.83 -8.80
N CYS A 96 -8.87 11.86 -9.62
CA CYS A 96 -9.85 12.42 -10.54
C CYS A 96 -10.17 11.46 -11.70
N TYR A 97 -9.18 10.73 -12.19
CA TYR A 97 -9.40 9.68 -13.19
C TYR A 97 -10.19 8.51 -12.60
N VAL A 98 -9.86 8.09 -11.36
CA VAL A 98 -10.61 7.07 -10.63
C VAL A 98 -12.05 7.51 -10.43
N GLN A 99 -12.31 8.76 -9.97
CA GLN A 99 -13.63 9.32 -9.81
C GLN A 99 -14.48 9.21 -11.09
N LYS A 100 -13.89 9.61 -12.23
CA LYS A 100 -14.53 9.50 -13.54
C LYS A 100 -14.80 8.03 -13.89
N GLY A 101 -13.82 7.16 -13.69
CA GLY A 101 -13.88 5.74 -14.07
C GLY A 101 -14.92 4.93 -13.30
N ILE A 102 -15.19 5.27 -12.03
CA ILE A 102 -16.21 4.60 -11.21
C ILE A 102 -17.57 5.34 -11.22
N GLY A 103 -17.64 6.56 -11.77
CA GLY A 103 -18.86 7.34 -11.84
C GLY A 103 -19.26 8.05 -10.53
N ALA A 104 -18.35 8.28 -9.59
CA ALA A 104 -18.60 8.94 -8.31
C ALA A 104 -18.66 10.48 -8.45
N LYS A 105 -19.62 10.99 -9.20
CA LYS A 105 -19.70 12.38 -9.67
C LYS A 105 -19.68 13.46 -8.58
N HIS A 106 -20.07 13.11 -7.35
CA HIS A 106 -20.20 14.06 -6.24
C HIS A 106 -19.04 14.00 -5.26
N ALA A 107 -18.13 13.04 -5.43
CA ALA A 107 -16.99 12.88 -4.54
C ALA A 107 -15.95 13.99 -4.74
N SER A 108 -15.34 14.45 -3.66
CA SER A 108 -14.04 15.14 -3.74
C SER A 108 -12.94 14.10 -4.02
N ALA A 109 -11.87 14.49 -4.73
CA ALA A 109 -10.83 13.55 -5.12
C ALA A 109 -9.44 14.17 -4.98
N MET A 110 -8.49 13.43 -4.36
CA MET A 110 -7.08 13.84 -4.27
C MET A 110 -6.15 12.65 -4.12
N ASP A 111 -4.90 12.83 -4.57
CA ASP A 111 -3.82 11.89 -4.36
C ASP A 111 -3.08 12.16 -3.04
N ILE A 112 -2.51 11.09 -2.46
CA ILE A 112 -1.66 11.11 -1.27
C ILE A 112 -0.31 10.53 -1.67
N SER A 113 0.77 11.29 -1.45
CA SER A 113 2.14 10.84 -1.65
C SER A 113 2.82 10.57 -0.31
N ALA A 114 2.79 9.30 0.13
CA ALA A 114 3.49 8.81 1.32
C ALA A 114 4.13 7.43 1.06
N ALA A 115 4.51 7.19 -0.20
CA ALA A 115 5.12 5.96 -0.69
C ALA A 115 4.37 4.71 -0.19
N CYS A 116 5.09 3.66 0.22
CA CYS A 116 4.47 2.40 0.66
C CYS A 116 3.56 2.53 1.90
N ALA A 117 3.66 3.62 2.66
CA ALA A 117 2.76 3.91 3.78
C ALA A 117 1.45 4.60 3.35
N GLY A 118 1.34 5.00 2.09
CA GLY A 118 0.27 5.86 1.58
C GLY A 118 -1.15 5.35 1.85
N PHE A 119 -1.39 4.04 1.74
CA PHE A 119 -2.72 3.49 2.03
C PHE A 119 -3.12 3.67 3.51
N LEU A 120 -2.22 3.43 4.47
CA LEU A 120 -2.52 3.66 5.89
C LEU A 120 -2.65 5.16 6.22
N TYR A 121 -1.93 6.04 5.52
CA TYR A 121 -2.17 7.48 5.59
C TYR A 121 -3.59 7.81 5.11
N GLY A 122 -4.03 7.22 4.02
CA GLY A 122 -5.40 7.35 3.52
C GLY A 122 -6.45 6.86 4.51
N LEU A 123 -6.20 5.73 5.19
CA LEU A 123 -7.09 5.21 6.23
C LEU A 123 -7.17 6.15 7.46
N ASP A 124 -6.03 6.69 7.91
CA ASP A 124 -5.97 7.63 9.04
C ASP A 124 -6.73 8.93 8.72
N ILE A 125 -6.55 9.47 7.52
CA ILE A 125 -7.30 10.65 7.03
C ILE A 125 -8.80 10.32 6.97
N ALA A 126 -9.18 9.17 6.42
CA ALA A 126 -10.57 8.76 6.30
C ALA A 126 -11.23 8.60 7.69
N ASP A 127 -10.54 7.95 8.65
CA ASP A 127 -11.01 7.82 10.03
C ASP A 127 -11.24 9.20 10.68
N GLY A 128 -10.29 10.12 10.56
CA GLY A 128 -10.42 11.47 11.10
C GLY A 128 -11.59 12.25 10.50
N LEU A 129 -11.78 12.18 9.17
CA LEU A 129 -12.85 12.85 8.47
C LEU A 129 -14.24 12.27 8.79
N ILE A 130 -14.34 10.96 8.96
CA ILE A 130 -15.58 10.29 9.37
C ILE A 130 -15.91 10.59 10.82
N ARG A 131 -14.95 10.49 11.75
CA ARG A 131 -15.14 10.81 13.17
C ARG A 131 -15.54 12.25 13.40
N SER A 132 -15.02 13.19 12.58
CA SER A 132 -15.40 14.60 12.64
C SER A 132 -16.83 14.88 12.13
N GLY A 133 -17.50 13.88 11.54
CA GLY A 133 -18.80 14.03 10.92
C GLY A 133 -18.79 14.76 9.57
N ARG A 134 -17.61 14.95 8.97
CA ARG A 134 -17.47 15.65 7.68
C ARG A 134 -17.97 14.80 6.51
N TYR A 135 -17.69 13.49 6.55
CA TYR A 135 -18.07 12.52 5.53
C TYR A 135 -18.59 11.23 6.19
N ASP A 136 -19.43 10.51 5.46
CA ASP A 136 -19.99 9.22 5.85
C ASP A 136 -19.40 8.06 5.06
N THR A 137 -18.97 8.29 3.84
CA THR A 137 -18.45 7.28 2.93
C THR A 137 -17.25 7.82 2.17
N ILE A 138 -16.09 7.17 2.36
CA ILE A 138 -14.82 7.51 1.73
C ILE A 138 -14.27 6.26 1.04
N LEU A 139 -13.77 6.42 -0.18
CA LEU A 139 -13.02 5.40 -0.89
C LEU A 139 -11.53 5.68 -0.73
N VAL A 140 -10.79 4.72 -0.16
CA VAL A 140 -9.33 4.76 -0.04
C VAL A 140 -8.73 3.73 -0.97
N VAL A 141 -7.82 4.16 -1.83
CA VAL A 141 -7.17 3.32 -2.85
C VAL A 141 -5.67 3.42 -2.72
N GLY A 142 -4.97 2.29 -2.84
CA GLY A 142 -3.53 2.23 -3.07
C GLY A 142 -3.28 1.62 -4.44
N GLY A 143 -2.49 2.25 -5.29
CA GLY A 143 -2.24 1.73 -6.63
C GLY A 143 -0.92 2.20 -7.21
N GLU A 144 -0.24 1.31 -7.93
CA GLU A 144 1.08 1.60 -8.50
C GLU A 144 1.31 0.85 -9.81
N ILE A 145 2.05 1.51 -10.70
CA ILE A 145 2.70 0.90 -11.88
C ILE A 145 4.20 1.15 -11.81
N PHE A 146 4.92 0.25 -11.15
CA PHE A 146 6.37 0.35 -10.98
C PHE A 146 7.15 -0.05 -12.22
N ASN A 147 6.59 -0.88 -13.09
CA ASN A 147 7.27 -1.36 -14.28
C ASN A 147 7.81 -0.21 -15.16
N LYS A 148 7.12 0.94 -15.16
CA LYS A 148 7.49 2.13 -15.96
C LYS A 148 8.63 2.96 -15.36
N ILE A 149 8.91 2.77 -14.07
CA ILE A 149 9.94 3.53 -13.34
C ILE A 149 11.10 2.68 -12.83
N VAL A 150 11.03 1.36 -12.95
CA VAL A 150 12.12 0.43 -12.62
C VAL A 150 13.18 0.46 -13.73
N ASP A 151 14.46 0.39 -13.36
CA ASP A 151 15.55 0.04 -14.28
C ASP A 151 15.65 -1.48 -14.38
N TRP A 152 15.19 -2.04 -15.47
CA TRP A 152 15.22 -3.50 -15.72
C TRP A 152 16.65 -4.07 -15.89
N SER A 153 17.68 -3.23 -15.89
CA SER A 153 19.09 -3.67 -15.87
C SER A 153 19.72 -3.59 -14.48
N ASP A 154 19.00 -3.04 -13.47
CA ASP A 154 19.45 -3.01 -12.08
C ASP A 154 18.79 -4.14 -11.27
N ARG A 155 19.52 -5.23 -11.01
CA ARG A 155 19.03 -6.34 -10.20
C ARG A 155 18.74 -5.96 -8.74
N GLY A 156 19.18 -4.79 -8.28
CA GLY A 156 18.92 -4.31 -6.92
C GLY A 156 17.47 -3.89 -6.73
N THR A 157 16.81 -3.48 -7.81
CA THR A 157 15.44 -2.96 -7.80
C THR A 157 14.47 -3.78 -8.64
N CYS A 158 14.84 -4.21 -9.86
CA CYS A 158 13.92 -4.88 -10.79
C CYS A 158 13.35 -6.21 -10.27
N VAL A 159 14.06 -6.88 -9.36
CA VAL A 159 13.60 -8.15 -8.77
C VAL A 159 12.54 -7.97 -7.68
N LEU A 160 12.27 -6.72 -7.22
CA LEU A 160 11.43 -6.45 -6.07
C LEU A 160 10.02 -6.05 -6.44
N PHE A 161 9.89 -5.11 -7.37
CA PHE A 161 8.64 -4.38 -7.60
C PHE A 161 7.69 -5.10 -8.55
N GLY A 162 6.41 -4.90 -8.33
CA GLY A 162 5.31 -5.30 -9.20
C GLY A 162 4.21 -4.26 -9.22
N ASP A 163 3.24 -4.43 -10.12
CA ASP A 163 2.13 -3.53 -10.35
C ASP A 163 0.85 -4.08 -9.74
N GLY A 164 -0.03 -3.21 -9.28
CA GLY A 164 -1.31 -3.59 -8.72
C GLY A 164 -2.02 -2.45 -8.01
N ALA A 165 -3.28 -2.66 -7.72
CA ALA A 165 -4.10 -1.75 -6.94
C ALA A 165 -5.01 -2.49 -5.96
N GLY A 166 -5.28 -1.85 -4.83
CA GLY A 166 -6.30 -2.28 -3.89
C GLY A 166 -7.11 -1.10 -3.39
N ALA A 167 -8.34 -1.34 -2.99
CA ALA A 167 -9.28 -0.33 -2.54
C ALA A 167 -10.10 -0.79 -1.35
N ALA A 168 -10.45 0.15 -0.48
CA ALA A 168 -11.37 -0.05 0.63
C ALA A 168 -12.44 1.05 0.64
N VAL A 169 -13.69 0.65 0.81
CA VAL A 169 -14.78 1.56 1.18
C VAL A 169 -14.80 1.67 2.69
N VAL A 170 -14.63 2.89 3.19
CA VAL A 170 -14.65 3.21 4.61
C VAL A 170 -15.92 4.00 4.91
N GLN A 171 -16.73 3.50 5.84
CA GLN A 171 -18.03 4.10 6.18
C GLN A 171 -18.14 4.40 7.67
N ALA A 172 -18.97 5.39 7.96
CA ALA A 172 -19.36 5.70 9.32
C ALA A 172 -20.18 4.57 9.95
N THR A 173 -19.95 4.31 11.22
CA THR A 173 -20.74 3.41 12.04
C THR A 173 -20.87 3.94 13.46
N ASP A 174 -21.99 3.66 14.10
CA ASP A 174 -22.24 3.94 15.52
C ASP A 174 -21.78 2.78 16.44
N GLU A 175 -21.42 1.64 15.82
CA GLU A 175 -20.89 0.49 16.56
C GLU A 175 -19.40 0.72 16.91
N PRO A 176 -18.93 0.30 18.10
CA PRO A 176 -17.55 0.43 18.53
C PRO A 176 -16.64 -0.63 17.83
N LYS A 177 -16.59 -0.60 16.50
CA LYS A 177 -15.81 -1.49 15.64
C LYS A 177 -15.13 -0.70 14.53
N GLY A 178 -14.39 -1.37 13.67
CA GLY A 178 -13.69 -0.77 12.53
C GLY A 178 -12.29 -0.32 12.94
N ILE A 179 -11.91 0.88 12.60
CA ILE A 179 -10.59 1.46 12.94
C ILE A 179 -10.59 1.83 14.40
N LEU A 180 -9.95 0.99 15.24
CA LEU A 180 -9.88 1.19 16.69
C LEU A 180 -8.82 2.20 17.08
N ALA A 181 -7.68 2.17 16.40
CA ALA A 181 -6.59 3.12 16.55
C ALA A 181 -5.76 3.18 15.26
N SER A 182 -5.21 4.34 14.97
CA SER A 182 -4.30 4.55 13.87
C SER A 182 -3.15 5.45 14.30
N TYR A 183 -2.00 5.25 13.68
CA TYR A 183 -0.82 6.09 13.85
C TYR A 183 -0.05 6.17 12.54
N ILE A 184 0.21 7.39 12.12
CA ILE A 184 1.11 7.71 11.01
C ILE A 184 2.28 8.54 11.51
N GLY A 185 3.43 8.43 10.88
CA GLY A 185 4.63 9.17 11.24
C GLY A 185 5.57 9.33 10.07
N SER A 186 6.38 10.36 10.13
CA SER A 186 7.41 10.62 9.13
C SER A 186 8.66 11.20 9.80
N ASP A 187 9.80 11.08 9.12
CA ASP A 187 11.06 11.68 9.53
C ASP A 187 11.79 12.24 8.31
N GLY A 188 11.79 13.55 8.19
CA GLY A 188 12.39 14.29 7.09
C GLY A 188 13.91 14.24 7.08
N ASP A 189 14.58 13.86 8.18
CA ASP A 189 16.03 13.69 8.22
C ASP A 189 16.49 12.54 7.30
N TYR A 190 15.57 11.63 6.96
CA TYR A 190 15.81 10.55 6.01
C TYR A 190 15.25 10.88 4.61
N ALA A 191 14.86 12.12 4.32
CA ALA A 191 14.42 12.53 2.98
C ALA A 191 15.63 12.62 2.04
N ASP A 192 16.25 11.47 1.81
CA ASP A 192 17.44 11.27 1.01
C ASP A 192 17.08 10.41 -0.21
N ILE A 193 17.34 10.98 -1.40
CA ILE A 193 17.08 10.32 -2.67
C ILE A 193 17.91 9.04 -2.81
N ASP A 194 19.12 9.02 -2.25
CA ASP A 194 20.02 7.88 -2.31
C ASP A 194 19.56 6.74 -1.38
N LEU A 195 18.67 7.03 -0.43
CA LEU A 195 18.08 5.99 0.42
C LEU A 195 17.01 5.20 -0.34
N LEU A 196 16.00 5.90 -0.88
CA LEU A 196 14.95 5.34 -1.71
C LEU A 196 14.18 6.47 -2.40
N GLY A 197 14.31 6.57 -3.73
CA GLY A 197 13.63 7.62 -4.47
C GLY A 197 13.88 7.57 -5.97
N ILE A 198 13.38 8.58 -6.67
CA ILE A 198 13.63 8.83 -8.10
C ILE A 198 14.25 10.22 -8.20
N PRO A 199 15.52 10.35 -8.64
CA PRO A 199 16.21 11.64 -8.67
C PRO A 199 15.56 12.68 -9.58
N ALA A 200 15.17 12.30 -10.79
CA ALA A 200 14.60 13.19 -11.79
C ALA A 200 13.09 12.98 -11.96
N GLY A 201 12.39 14.02 -12.45
CA GLY A 201 10.95 14.03 -12.68
C GLY A 201 10.21 15.04 -11.82
N GLY A 202 10.83 15.55 -10.76
CA GLY A 202 10.27 16.60 -9.92
C GLY A 202 10.87 17.98 -10.23
N SER A 203 10.42 19.00 -9.46
CA SER A 203 10.89 20.38 -9.62
C SER A 203 12.36 20.58 -9.27
N ARG A 204 12.93 19.72 -8.42
CA ARG A 204 14.35 19.76 -8.06
C ARG A 204 15.25 19.36 -9.24
N MET A 205 14.81 18.37 -10.02
CA MET A 205 15.52 17.88 -11.21
C MET A 205 14.48 17.52 -12.27
N PRO A 206 14.14 18.42 -13.18
CA PRO A 206 13.27 18.10 -14.32
C PRO A 206 13.88 17.00 -15.20
N VAL A 207 13.04 16.24 -15.88
CA VAL A 207 13.48 15.22 -16.84
C VAL A 207 14.20 15.91 -18.01
N THR A 208 15.43 15.50 -18.28
CA THR A 208 16.25 15.92 -19.42
C THR A 208 16.82 14.69 -20.11
N GLN A 209 17.28 14.82 -21.37
CA GLN A 209 17.95 13.70 -22.04
C GLN A 209 19.13 13.17 -21.21
N LYS A 210 19.93 14.07 -20.61
CA LYS A 210 21.02 13.68 -19.72
C LYS A 210 20.54 12.87 -18.49
N ALA A 211 19.41 13.24 -17.90
CA ALA A 211 18.85 12.49 -16.78
C ALA A 211 18.40 11.08 -17.19
N ILE A 212 17.80 10.95 -18.38
CA ILE A 212 17.40 9.67 -18.96
C ILE A 212 18.64 8.80 -19.26
N ASP A 213 19.66 9.37 -19.92
CA ASP A 213 20.90 8.66 -20.24
C ASP A 213 21.62 8.13 -18.99
N GLN A 214 21.46 8.83 -17.87
CA GLN A 214 22.01 8.45 -16.56
C GLN A 214 21.02 7.65 -15.69
N LYS A 215 19.84 7.30 -16.23
CA LYS A 215 18.77 6.54 -15.50
C LYS A 215 18.32 7.21 -14.21
N LEU A 216 18.39 8.54 -14.14
CA LEU A 216 17.94 9.30 -12.96
C LEU A 216 16.41 9.43 -12.89
N ASP A 217 15.69 9.06 -13.96
CA ASP A 217 14.25 8.89 -14.04
C ASP A 217 13.77 7.52 -13.50
N LYS A 218 14.70 6.70 -12.99
CA LYS A 218 14.43 5.38 -12.44
C LYS A 218 14.60 5.35 -10.94
N ILE A 219 13.88 4.39 -10.30
CA ILE A 219 13.96 4.18 -8.85
C ILE A 219 15.37 3.73 -8.44
N GLN A 220 15.88 4.36 -7.40
CA GLN A 220 17.16 4.03 -6.77
C GLN A 220 16.93 3.67 -5.31
N MET A 221 17.68 2.71 -4.76
CA MET A 221 17.47 2.22 -3.41
C MET A 221 18.75 1.72 -2.76
N ASN A 222 19.01 2.17 -1.54
CA ASN A 222 19.96 1.54 -0.62
C ASN A 222 19.25 0.45 0.18
N GLY A 223 19.09 -0.73 -0.40
CA GLY A 223 18.30 -1.82 0.18
C GLY A 223 18.75 -2.26 1.58
N ARG A 224 20.05 -2.11 1.93
CA ARG A 224 20.56 -2.47 3.26
C ARG A 224 20.06 -1.52 4.33
N GLU A 225 20.08 -0.22 4.08
CA GLU A 225 19.63 0.79 5.05
C GLU A 225 18.10 0.79 5.13
N VAL A 226 17.40 0.68 3.99
CA VAL A 226 15.94 0.52 3.93
C VAL A 226 15.48 -0.68 4.77
N PHE A 227 16.16 -1.84 4.67
CA PHE A 227 15.87 -3.01 5.49
C PHE A 227 15.98 -2.71 6.98
N LYS A 228 17.08 -2.12 7.44
CA LYS A 228 17.31 -1.82 8.86
C LYS A 228 16.22 -0.90 9.42
N LEU A 229 15.87 0.14 8.65
CA LEU A 229 14.88 1.13 9.04
C LEU A 229 13.47 0.52 9.10
N GLY A 230 13.07 -0.26 8.09
CA GLY A 230 11.77 -0.93 8.06
C GLY A 230 11.57 -1.89 9.23
N VAL A 231 12.57 -2.73 9.52
CA VAL A 231 12.53 -3.69 10.64
C VAL A 231 12.51 -2.98 12.00
N ARG A 232 12.96 -1.73 12.11
CA ARG A 232 12.87 -0.91 13.33
C ARG A 232 11.52 -0.20 13.43
N LEU A 233 11.15 0.58 12.42
CA LEU A 233 10.05 1.53 12.48
C LEU A 233 8.66 0.87 12.43
N MET A 234 8.48 -0.23 11.69
CA MET A 234 7.20 -0.93 11.66
C MET A 234 6.78 -1.48 13.03
N PRO A 235 7.62 -2.22 13.77
CA PRO A 235 7.26 -2.65 15.13
C PRO A 235 7.03 -1.49 16.11
N GLU A 236 7.80 -0.40 16.00
CA GLU A 236 7.59 0.80 16.84
C GLU A 236 6.20 1.41 16.60
N ALA A 237 5.78 1.55 15.34
CA ALA A 237 4.44 2.02 14.97
C ALA A 237 3.34 1.08 15.48
N ALA A 238 3.51 -0.24 15.30
CA ALA A 238 2.60 -1.26 15.78
C ALA A 238 2.40 -1.20 17.29
N HIS A 239 3.49 -1.15 18.06
CA HIS A 239 3.40 -1.02 19.52
C HIS A 239 2.71 0.27 19.96
N ARG A 240 2.87 1.37 19.21
CA ARG A 240 2.20 2.62 19.51
C ARG A 240 0.69 2.50 19.38
N VAL A 241 0.21 1.92 18.26
CA VAL A 241 -1.22 1.69 18.01
C VAL A 241 -1.83 0.75 19.05
N LEU A 242 -1.14 -0.35 19.36
CA LEU A 242 -1.59 -1.30 20.39
C LEU A 242 -1.75 -0.65 21.76
N ARG A 243 -0.78 0.21 22.16
CA ARG A 243 -0.90 0.98 23.41
C ARG A 243 -2.05 1.97 23.39
N GLN A 244 -2.29 2.66 22.26
CA GLN A 244 -3.41 3.61 22.13
C GLN A 244 -4.77 2.92 22.30
N ALA A 245 -4.89 1.70 21.75
CA ALA A 245 -6.10 0.90 21.86
C ALA A 245 -6.20 0.10 23.17
N ASN A 246 -5.15 0.09 24.01
CA ASN A 246 -5.04 -0.76 25.19
C ASN A 246 -5.22 -2.26 24.86
N VAL A 247 -4.63 -2.72 23.77
CA VAL A 247 -4.69 -4.09 23.23
C VAL A 247 -3.31 -4.75 23.31
N SER A 248 -3.29 -6.03 23.65
CA SER A 248 -2.05 -6.83 23.64
C SER A 248 -1.78 -7.41 22.25
N VAL A 249 -0.51 -7.58 21.90
CA VAL A 249 -0.11 -8.32 20.69
C VAL A 249 -0.73 -9.73 20.63
N LYS A 250 -0.96 -10.36 21.77
CA LYS A 250 -1.56 -11.72 21.85
C LYS A 250 -3.00 -11.76 21.37
N ASP A 251 -3.70 -10.63 21.46
CA ASP A 251 -5.10 -10.50 21.07
C ASP A 251 -5.27 -10.32 19.56
N ILE A 252 -4.17 -10.10 18.81
CA ILE A 252 -4.19 -9.96 17.36
C ILE A 252 -4.47 -11.31 16.71
N ASP A 253 -5.47 -11.34 15.81
CA ASP A 253 -5.80 -12.52 15.03
C ASP A 253 -4.96 -12.61 13.77
N LEU A 254 -4.67 -11.48 13.11
CA LEU A 254 -3.82 -11.43 11.91
C LEU A 254 -2.98 -10.15 11.85
N LEU A 255 -1.69 -10.32 11.58
CA LEU A 255 -0.77 -9.24 11.23
C LEU A 255 -0.65 -9.17 9.70
N ILE A 256 -0.92 -8.02 9.11
CA ILE A 256 -0.77 -7.74 7.69
C ILE A 256 0.30 -6.65 7.50
N PRO A 257 1.57 -7.02 7.38
CA PRO A 257 2.65 -6.07 7.13
C PRO A 257 2.73 -5.69 5.64
N HIS A 258 3.34 -4.56 5.37
CA HIS A 258 3.78 -4.20 4.03
C HIS A 258 4.54 -5.34 3.36
N GLN A 259 4.12 -5.74 2.16
CA GLN A 259 4.65 -6.87 1.41
C GLN A 259 5.85 -6.43 0.54
N ALA A 260 6.92 -5.95 1.17
CA ALA A 260 8.11 -5.50 0.47
C ALA A 260 9.12 -6.62 0.20
N ASN A 261 9.28 -7.50 1.19
CA ASN A 261 10.33 -8.51 1.21
C ASN A 261 10.03 -9.49 2.35
N LEU A 262 10.08 -10.80 2.09
CA LEU A 262 9.76 -11.83 3.08
C LEU A 262 10.61 -11.71 4.36
N ARG A 263 11.90 -11.39 4.22
CA ARG A 263 12.81 -11.24 5.38
C ARG A 263 12.42 -10.06 6.28
N ILE A 264 11.89 -8.97 5.69
CA ILE A 264 11.36 -7.85 6.47
C ILE A 264 10.09 -8.27 7.18
N ILE A 265 9.18 -8.94 6.48
CA ILE A 265 7.91 -9.42 7.03
C ILE A 265 8.14 -10.34 8.23
N GLU A 266 9.03 -11.32 8.09
CA GLU A 266 9.40 -12.26 9.16
C GLU A 266 10.05 -11.53 10.34
N ALA A 267 11.03 -10.66 10.09
CA ALA A 267 11.68 -9.90 11.15
C ALA A 267 10.73 -8.97 11.93
N VAL A 268 9.69 -8.43 11.26
CA VAL A 268 8.64 -7.62 11.91
C VAL A 268 7.75 -8.51 12.78
N GLY A 269 7.31 -9.66 12.28
CA GLY A 269 6.54 -10.65 13.05
C GLY A 269 7.30 -11.13 14.30
N ASP A 270 8.57 -11.51 14.13
CA ASP A 270 9.42 -11.96 15.23
C ASP A 270 9.61 -10.88 16.31
N ARG A 271 9.87 -9.63 15.91
CA ARG A 271 10.04 -8.51 16.85
C ARG A 271 8.76 -8.13 17.58
N LEU A 272 7.62 -8.34 16.96
CA LEU A 272 6.32 -8.15 17.62
C LEU A 272 5.92 -9.35 18.47
N GLY A 273 6.57 -10.50 18.31
CA GLY A 273 6.18 -11.74 18.97
C GLY A 273 4.88 -12.33 18.42
N VAL A 274 4.56 -12.03 17.14
CA VAL A 274 3.39 -12.59 16.45
C VAL A 274 3.79 -13.93 15.82
N PRO A 275 3.08 -15.04 16.13
CA PRO A 275 3.34 -16.34 15.53
C PRO A 275 3.24 -16.30 14.00
N ARG A 276 4.07 -17.06 13.30
CA ARG A 276 4.19 -17.08 11.84
C ARG A 276 2.86 -17.34 11.12
N GLU A 277 2.02 -18.19 11.69
CA GLU A 277 0.69 -18.54 11.17
C GLU A 277 -0.31 -17.37 11.26
N LYS A 278 -0.06 -16.39 12.11
CA LYS A 278 -0.82 -15.15 12.22
C LYS A 278 -0.24 -14.01 11.37
N VAL A 279 0.80 -14.23 10.59
CA VAL A 279 1.36 -13.24 9.67
C VAL A 279 0.88 -13.55 8.25
N TYR A 280 0.21 -12.59 7.61
CA TYR A 280 -0.23 -12.76 6.23
C TYR A 280 0.90 -12.43 5.25
N ILE A 281 1.06 -13.27 4.23
CA ILE A 281 2.15 -13.16 3.26
C ILE A 281 1.62 -13.53 1.88
N ASN A 282 1.83 -12.63 0.92
CA ASN A 282 1.58 -12.83 -0.51
C ASN A 282 2.65 -12.16 -1.39
N VAL A 283 3.74 -11.70 -0.79
CA VAL A 283 4.86 -11.07 -1.51
C VAL A 283 5.48 -12.01 -2.55
N ASP A 284 5.40 -13.31 -2.36
CA ASP A 284 5.89 -14.32 -3.30
C ASP A 284 5.14 -14.32 -4.64
N LYS A 285 3.86 -13.91 -4.64
CA LYS A 285 2.96 -13.89 -5.80
C LYS A 285 3.00 -12.55 -6.55
N TYR A 286 3.24 -11.44 -5.85
CA TYR A 286 3.00 -10.09 -6.41
C TYR A 286 4.19 -9.16 -6.33
N GLY A 287 5.23 -9.52 -5.55
CA GLY A 287 6.32 -8.61 -5.23
C GLY A 287 5.86 -7.42 -4.40
N ASN A 288 6.62 -6.34 -4.47
CA ASN A 288 6.33 -5.11 -3.78
C ASN A 288 5.51 -4.18 -4.67
N THR A 289 4.21 -4.09 -4.44
CA THR A 289 3.28 -3.14 -5.09
C THR A 289 3.11 -1.84 -4.28
N SER A 290 4.09 -1.45 -3.44
CA SER A 290 4.15 -0.21 -2.66
C SER A 290 2.88 0.06 -1.84
N ALA A 291 2.18 1.18 -2.09
CA ALA A 291 0.96 1.57 -1.36
C ALA A 291 -0.17 0.54 -1.48
N ALA A 292 -0.19 -0.25 -2.54
CA ALA A 292 -1.23 -1.27 -2.75
C ALA A 292 -1.02 -2.54 -1.92
N THR A 293 0.20 -2.81 -1.40
CA THR A 293 0.55 -4.10 -0.79
C THR A 293 -0.38 -4.53 0.34
N VAL A 294 -0.62 -3.62 1.31
CA VAL A 294 -1.41 -3.96 2.51
C VAL A 294 -2.87 -4.16 2.17
N ILE A 295 -3.43 -3.35 1.28
CA ILE A 295 -4.84 -3.50 0.90
C ILE A 295 -5.08 -4.70 -0.01
N ILE A 296 -4.14 -5.05 -0.91
CA ILE A 296 -4.21 -6.30 -1.67
C ILE A 296 -4.14 -7.50 -0.71
N ALA A 297 -3.23 -7.46 0.27
CA ALA A 297 -3.09 -8.52 1.27
C ALA A 297 -4.35 -8.64 2.15
N LEU A 298 -4.95 -7.53 2.56
CA LEU A 298 -6.20 -7.50 3.32
C LEU A 298 -7.36 -8.11 2.52
N ASP A 299 -7.54 -7.66 1.27
CA ASP A 299 -8.59 -8.16 0.39
C ASP A 299 -8.44 -9.68 0.13
N GLU A 300 -7.23 -10.13 -0.13
CA GLU A 300 -6.94 -11.55 -0.34
C GLU A 300 -7.19 -12.36 0.95
N ALA A 301 -6.74 -11.86 2.11
CA ALA A 301 -6.97 -12.51 3.41
C ALA A 301 -8.46 -12.66 3.74
N ILE A 302 -9.27 -11.66 3.42
CA ILE A 302 -10.74 -11.72 3.58
C ILE A 302 -11.33 -12.78 2.63
N ARG A 303 -10.95 -12.77 1.36
CA ARG A 303 -11.45 -13.73 0.36
C ARG A 303 -11.06 -15.18 0.66
N GLU A 304 -9.88 -15.39 1.24
CA GLU A 304 -9.39 -16.71 1.67
C GLU A 304 -9.97 -17.16 3.03
N GLY A 305 -10.73 -16.30 3.71
CA GLY A 305 -11.26 -16.59 5.05
C GLY A 305 -10.19 -16.63 6.15
N ARG A 306 -9.00 -16.03 5.88
CA ARG A 306 -7.93 -15.82 6.86
C ARG A 306 -8.22 -14.63 7.77
N ALA A 307 -8.99 -13.67 7.29
CA ALA A 307 -9.55 -12.56 8.06
C ALA A 307 -11.08 -12.65 8.02
N LYS A 308 -11.72 -12.61 9.17
CA LYS A 308 -13.16 -12.86 9.33
C LYS A 308 -13.82 -11.71 10.11
N PRO A 309 -15.15 -11.52 9.98
CA PRO A 309 -15.88 -10.58 10.83
C PRO A 309 -15.62 -10.84 12.31
N GLY A 310 -15.24 -9.79 13.03
CA GLY A 310 -14.87 -9.82 14.44
C GLY A 310 -13.37 -9.97 14.72
N ASP A 311 -12.57 -10.41 13.75
CA ASP A 311 -11.12 -10.54 13.92
C ASP A 311 -10.44 -9.18 14.11
N LEU A 312 -9.40 -9.17 14.93
CA LEU A 312 -8.58 -8.02 15.22
C LEU A 312 -7.31 -8.04 14.36
N LEU A 313 -7.23 -7.13 13.41
CA LEU A 313 -6.16 -7.06 12.44
C LEU A 313 -5.20 -5.92 12.75
N LEU A 314 -3.90 -6.20 12.66
CA LEU A 314 -2.84 -5.20 12.79
C LEU A 314 -2.19 -4.97 11.43
N LEU A 315 -2.45 -3.81 10.83
CA LEU A 315 -1.84 -3.38 9.59
C LEU A 315 -0.61 -2.54 9.90
N VAL A 316 0.51 -2.76 9.20
CA VAL A 316 1.73 -1.99 9.44
C VAL A 316 2.53 -1.78 8.16
N THR A 317 2.99 -0.55 7.95
CA THR A 317 3.72 -0.13 6.75
C THR A 317 4.92 0.75 7.06
N PHE A 318 5.79 0.84 6.06
CA PHE A 318 6.96 1.69 6.02
C PHE A 318 7.28 2.03 4.55
N GLY A 319 7.70 3.24 4.27
CA GLY A 319 8.01 3.70 2.92
C GLY A 319 9.03 4.83 2.86
N ALA A 320 9.36 5.22 1.62
CA ALA A 320 10.23 6.36 1.38
C ALA A 320 9.69 7.65 2.00
N GLY A 321 10.61 8.50 2.43
CA GLY A 321 10.24 9.78 3.04
C GLY A 321 11.15 10.17 4.21
N LEU A 322 11.45 9.40 5.30
CA LEU A 322 10.68 8.19 5.56
C LEU A 322 9.27 8.46 6.03
N THR A 323 8.40 7.53 5.71
CA THR A 323 7.03 7.50 6.20
C THR A 323 6.71 6.12 6.77
N TRP A 324 5.86 6.04 7.78
CA TRP A 324 5.40 4.76 8.34
C TRP A 324 4.00 4.90 8.92
N GLY A 325 3.34 3.79 9.11
CA GLY A 325 2.02 3.77 9.72
C GLY A 325 1.64 2.41 10.26
N SER A 326 0.72 2.43 11.20
CA SER A 326 0.04 1.24 11.71
C SER A 326 -1.42 1.55 11.99
N THR A 327 -2.29 0.59 11.73
CA THR A 327 -3.74 0.68 12.00
C THR A 327 -4.20 -0.60 12.66
N LEU A 328 -4.90 -0.48 13.78
CA LEU A 328 -5.61 -1.57 14.43
C LEU A 328 -7.06 -1.53 13.96
N LEU A 329 -7.47 -2.60 13.27
CA LEU A 329 -8.78 -2.72 12.63
C LEU A 329 -9.51 -3.94 13.21
N GLN A 330 -10.76 -3.76 13.62
CA GLN A 330 -11.70 -4.85 13.88
C GLN A 330 -12.65 -4.99 12.68
N LEU A 331 -12.68 -6.15 12.04
CA LEU A 331 -13.56 -6.43 10.90
C LEU A 331 -15.02 -6.59 11.30
#